data_27bc6b408fd10f3a136025688bdb9bb5
#
_entry.id   27bc6b408fd10f3a136025688bdb9bb5
#
_cell.length_a   1.000
_cell.length_b   1.000
_cell.length_c   1.000
_cell.angle_alpha   90.00
_cell.angle_beta   90.00
_cell.angle_gamma   90.00
#
_symmetry.space_group_name_H-M   'P 1'
#
loop_
_entity.id
_entity.type
_entity.pdbx_description
1 polymer ?
#
loop_
_entity_poly.entity_id
_entity_poly.type
_entity_poly.pdbx_seq_one_letter_code
_entity_poly.pdbx_strand_id
1 'polypeptide(L)'
;MKAVRFDEYGDIDVLKVVDVPTPVPGPGEVLVQVKAAGINPGEAKIRDGLLHSRWPATFPSGQGSDLAGVVAAAGAGVTGFATGDEVIGYTDNRASQAEVVVVEEQNLTARPAGVPWEVAGALNVVGATAYAAVRAVGLTGGDTVVVSGAAGGVGSLAVQLARRAGATVIGLASPANHAWLAGHGVIPVAYGDGVDDRIRQVAGKVDAFIDTFGADYVQLALELGVEPSRIDTIVRFDAVAEHGVKAEGNAAGASASMLAKLAGLIADGQLEVPIAATYPLGQVQEAYRRLASGHIRGKIVLTF
;
A
#
# COMPACT_ATOMS: atom_id res chain seq x y z
N MET A 1 -17.47 10.75 -18.00
CA MET A 1 -17.24 9.89 -16.83
C MET A 1 -16.93 10.72 -15.60
N LYS A 2 -17.19 10.21 -14.40
CA LYS A 2 -16.81 10.87 -13.16
C LYS A 2 -15.38 10.49 -12.74
N ALA A 3 -14.64 11.51 -12.26
CA ALA A 3 -13.28 11.32 -11.76
C ALA A 3 -12.98 12.28 -10.59
N VAL A 4 -12.12 11.86 -9.68
CA VAL A 4 -11.58 12.73 -8.65
C VAL A 4 -10.51 13.62 -9.27
N ARG A 5 -10.61 14.95 -9.03
CA ARG A 5 -9.65 15.96 -9.49
C ARG A 5 -9.40 16.98 -8.39
N PHE A 6 -8.24 17.63 -8.47
CA PHE A 6 -7.91 18.84 -7.69
C PHE A 6 -7.12 19.81 -8.57
N ASP A 7 -7.37 21.12 -8.38
CA ASP A 7 -6.87 22.18 -9.24
C ASP A 7 -5.64 22.91 -8.65
N GLU A 8 -5.36 22.65 -7.37
CA GLU A 8 -4.26 23.24 -6.59
C GLU A 8 -3.86 22.32 -5.44
N TYR A 9 -2.67 22.50 -4.90
CA TYR A 9 -2.30 21.81 -3.65
C TYR A 9 -3.17 22.28 -2.50
N GLY A 10 -3.51 21.36 -1.60
CA GLY A 10 -4.32 21.68 -0.42
C GLY A 10 -4.80 20.45 0.34
N ASP A 11 -5.56 20.70 1.39
CA ASP A 11 -6.16 19.66 2.23
C ASP A 11 -7.29 18.92 1.48
N ILE A 12 -7.98 18.06 2.15
CA ILE A 12 -9.04 17.18 1.64
C ILE A 12 -10.10 17.92 0.81
N ASP A 13 -10.39 19.17 1.18
CA ASP A 13 -11.45 19.96 0.58
C ASP A 13 -11.18 20.40 -0.89
N VAL A 14 -9.92 20.31 -1.37
CA VAL A 14 -9.59 20.54 -2.78
C VAL A 14 -10.02 19.40 -3.69
N LEU A 15 -10.31 18.21 -3.13
CA LEU A 15 -10.78 17.06 -3.90
C LEU A 15 -12.22 17.28 -4.36
N LYS A 16 -12.43 17.14 -5.67
CA LYS A 16 -13.75 17.27 -6.31
C LYS A 16 -14.01 16.04 -7.17
N VAL A 17 -15.25 15.57 -7.19
CA VAL A 17 -15.72 14.62 -8.20
C VAL A 17 -16.33 15.43 -9.33
N VAL A 18 -15.72 15.33 -10.50
CA VAL A 18 -16.09 16.12 -11.68
C VAL A 18 -16.36 15.23 -12.89
N ASP A 19 -17.14 15.73 -13.83
CA ASP A 19 -17.33 15.10 -15.12
C ASP A 19 -16.18 15.45 -16.05
N VAL A 20 -15.53 14.42 -16.61
CA VAL A 20 -14.43 14.56 -17.56
C VAL A 20 -14.70 13.70 -18.81
N PRO A 21 -14.10 14.01 -19.97
CA PRO A 21 -14.16 13.12 -21.12
C PRO A 21 -13.66 11.73 -20.79
N THR A 22 -14.32 10.71 -21.35
CA THR A 22 -13.81 9.33 -21.26
C THR A 22 -12.52 9.22 -22.06
N PRO A 23 -11.41 8.73 -21.46
CA PRO A 23 -10.17 8.58 -22.18
C PRO A 23 -10.25 7.43 -23.20
N VAL A 24 -9.40 7.48 -24.21
CA VAL A 24 -9.26 6.43 -25.23
C VAL A 24 -7.88 5.79 -25.04
N PRO A 25 -7.78 4.46 -24.95
CA PRO A 25 -6.49 3.79 -24.79
C PRO A 25 -5.64 3.92 -26.05
N GLY A 26 -4.39 4.32 -25.88
CA GLY A 26 -3.36 4.34 -26.91
C GLY A 26 -2.75 2.96 -27.15
N PRO A 27 -1.73 2.86 -28.02
CA PRO A 27 -1.01 1.61 -28.26
C PRO A 27 -0.38 1.06 -26.97
N GLY A 28 -0.61 -0.24 -26.67
CA GLY A 28 -0.11 -0.89 -25.45
C GLY A 28 -0.88 -0.54 -24.18
N GLU A 29 -1.99 0.20 -24.29
CA GLU A 29 -2.80 0.62 -23.15
C GLU A 29 -4.17 -0.08 -23.14
N VAL A 30 -4.72 -0.23 -21.96
CA VAL A 30 -6.02 -0.86 -21.70
C VAL A 30 -6.92 0.14 -20.99
N LEU A 31 -8.16 0.30 -21.45
CA LEU A 31 -9.20 1.04 -20.74
C LEU A 31 -9.87 0.10 -19.73
N VAL A 32 -9.80 0.42 -18.46
CA VAL A 32 -10.38 -0.38 -17.37
C VAL A 32 -11.57 0.35 -16.77
N GLN A 33 -12.73 -0.28 -16.75
CA GLN A 33 -13.86 0.13 -15.92
C GLN A 33 -13.56 -0.24 -14.47
N VAL A 34 -13.31 0.74 -13.63
CA VAL A 34 -12.91 0.55 -12.23
C VAL A 34 -14.10 0.02 -11.41
N LYS A 35 -13.85 -0.98 -10.58
CA LYS A 35 -14.78 -1.52 -9.58
C LYS A 35 -14.37 -1.14 -8.18
N ALA A 36 -13.05 -1.03 -7.94
CA ALA A 36 -12.50 -0.65 -6.65
C ALA A 36 -11.14 0.05 -6.84
N ALA A 37 -10.88 1.08 -6.04
CA ALA A 37 -9.62 1.81 -5.99
C ALA A 37 -9.24 2.10 -4.53
N GLY A 38 -8.10 1.58 -4.09
CA GLY A 38 -7.57 1.85 -2.75
C GLY A 38 -7.10 3.28 -2.59
N ILE A 39 -7.24 3.84 -1.38
CA ILE A 39 -6.64 5.13 -1.06
C ILE A 39 -5.40 4.95 -0.19
N ASN A 40 -4.42 5.85 -0.34
CA ASN A 40 -3.11 5.74 0.29
C ASN A 40 -2.67 7.06 0.96
N PRO A 41 -1.97 7.01 2.11
CA PRO A 41 -1.42 8.23 2.75
C PRO A 41 -0.45 9.01 1.85
N GLY A 42 0.30 8.31 0.98
CA GLY A 42 1.22 8.95 0.02
C GLY A 42 0.50 9.88 -0.96
N GLU A 43 -0.68 9.48 -1.41
CA GLU A 43 -1.53 10.29 -2.30
C GLU A 43 -1.99 11.59 -1.62
N ALA A 44 -2.34 11.53 -0.31
CA ALA A 44 -2.67 12.71 0.47
C ALA A 44 -1.48 13.67 0.55
N LYS A 45 -0.28 13.16 0.86
CA LYS A 45 0.95 13.97 0.93
C LYS A 45 1.34 14.60 -0.42
N ILE A 46 1.03 13.94 -1.56
CA ILE A 46 1.20 14.53 -2.89
C ILE A 46 0.20 15.65 -3.10
N ARG A 47 -1.08 15.43 -2.79
CA ARG A 47 -2.13 16.44 -2.91
C ARG A 47 -1.87 17.67 -2.01
N ASP A 48 -1.37 17.47 -0.79
CA ASP A 48 -1.03 18.54 0.14
C ASP A 48 0.22 19.32 -0.29
N GLY A 49 0.97 18.84 -1.31
CA GLY A 49 2.21 19.45 -1.77
C GLY A 49 3.45 19.08 -0.94
N LEU A 50 3.31 18.29 0.12
CA LEU A 50 4.42 17.88 0.98
C LEU A 50 5.49 17.06 0.25
N LEU A 51 5.11 16.41 -0.84
CA LEU A 51 6.00 15.62 -1.68
C LEU A 51 6.27 16.27 -3.05
N HIS A 52 6.01 17.59 -3.20
CA HIS A 52 6.19 18.31 -4.47
C HIS A 52 7.59 18.14 -5.06
N SER A 53 8.64 18.23 -4.24
CA SER A 53 10.03 18.11 -4.71
C SER A 53 10.34 16.75 -5.35
N ARG A 54 9.62 15.70 -4.95
CA ARG A 54 9.83 14.34 -5.42
C ARG A 54 8.79 13.90 -6.46
N TRP A 55 7.54 14.31 -6.25
CA TRP A 55 6.40 13.98 -7.10
C TRP A 55 5.51 15.20 -7.35
N PRO A 56 5.92 16.14 -8.19
CA PRO A 56 5.13 17.34 -8.49
C PRO A 56 3.79 16.96 -9.12
N ALA A 57 2.73 17.70 -8.78
CA ALA A 57 1.45 17.59 -9.45
C ALA A 57 1.39 18.54 -10.66
N THR A 58 0.70 18.12 -11.70
CA THR A 58 0.26 18.97 -12.83
C THR A 58 -1.25 19.20 -12.66
N PHE A 59 -1.70 20.44 -12.78
CA PHE A 59 -3.10 20.78 -12.54
C PHE A 59 -3.88 20.97 -13.86
N PRO A 60 -5.17 20.52 -13.90
CA PRO A 60 -5.87 19.76 -12.89
C PRO A 60 -5.27 18.35 -12.74
N SER A 61 -4.99 17.95 -11.50
CA SER A 61 -4.43 16.63 -11.21
C SER A 61 -5.55 15.63 -10.93
N GLY A 62 -5.33 14.38 -11.34
CA GLY A 62 -6.10 13.25 -10.85
C GLY A 62 -5.65 12.76 -9.49
N GLN A 63 -6.25 11.69 -9.00
CA GLN A 63 -5.95 11.04 -7.73
C GLN A 63 -5.98 9.53 -7.88
N GLY A 64 -5.14 8.84 -7.09
CA GLY A 64 -5.15 7.38 -6.96
C GLY A 64 -4.20 6.64 -7.88
N SER A 65 -3.65 5.53 -7.35
CA SER A 65 -2.73 4.62 -8.05
C SER A 65 -3.31 3.21 -8.17
N ASP A 66 -3.88 2.67 -7.09
CA ASP A 66 -4.41 1.30 -7.01
C ASP A 66 -5.73 1.15 -7.75
N LEU A 67 -5.92 0.08 -8.48
CA LEU A 67 -7.20 -0.25 -9.10
C LEU A 67 -7.44 -1.75 -9.27
N ALA A 68 -8.72 -2.11 -9.32
CA ALA A 68 -9.21 -3.35 -9.90
C ALA A 68 -10.49 -3.06 -10.69
N GLY A 69 -10.70 -3.77 -11.77
CA GLY A 69 -11.84 -3.51 -12.64
C GLY A 69 -11.96 -4.50 -13.78
N VAL A 70 -12.77 -4.13 -14.77
CA VAL A 70 -13.04 -4.93 -15.96
C VAL A 70 -12.53 -4.18 -17.18
N VAL A 71 -11.83 -4.87 -18.05
CA VAL A 71 -11.35 -4.31 -19.32
C VAL A 71 -12.54 -3.90 -20.18
N ALA A 72 -12.61 -2.61 -20.53
CA ALA A 72 -13.65 -2.05 -21.39
C ALA A 72 -13.21 -1.94 -22.86
N ALA A 73 -11.92 -1.69 -23.08
CA ALA A 73 -11.31 -1.65 -24.42
C ALA A 73 -9.81 -1.89 -24.33
N ALA A 74 -9.20 -2.35 -25.40
CA ALA A 74 -7.78 -2.53 -25.55
C ALA A 74 -7.26 -1.70 -26.73
N GLY A 75 -6.14 -1.02 -26.55
CA GLY A 75 -5.45 -0.28 -27.59
C GLY A 75 -4.68 -1.19 -28.55
N ALA A 76 -4.13 -0.60 -29.59
CA ALA A 76 -3.36 -1.35 -30.58
C ALA A 76 -2.13 -2.02 -29.93
N GLY A 77 -1.86 -3.27 -30.28
CA GLY A 77 -0.71 -4.05 -29.79
C GLY A 77 -0.91 -4.71 -28.42
N VAL A 78 -2.00 -4.48 -27.72
CA VAL A 78 -2.38 -5.24 -26.52
C VAL A 78 -2.71 -6.67 -26.90
N THR A 79 -2.12 -7.63 -26.24
CA THR A 79 -2.29 -9.07 -26.51
C THR A 79 -2.65 -9.89 -25.27
N GLY A 80 -2.38 -9.38 -24.09
CA GLY A 80 -2.59 -10.09 -22.81
C GLY A 80 -4.00 -9.95 -22.23
N PHE A 81 -4.79 -8.99 -22.72
CA PHE A 81 -6.13 -8.73 -22.19
C PHE A 81 -7.15 -8.44 -23.30
N ALA A 82 -8.37 -8.87 -23.06
CA ALA A 82 -9.53 -8.63 -23.92
C ALA A 82 -10.66 -7.95 -23.13
N THR A 83 -11.58 -7.31 -23.85
CA THR A 83 -12.81 -6.75 -23.25
C THR A 83 -13.56 -7.81 -22.45
N GLY A 84 -13.89 -7.49 -21.21
CA GLY A 84 -14.56 -8.37 -20.25
C GLY A 84 -13.62 -9.06 -19.27
N ASP A 85 -12.30 -9.00 -19.47
CA ASP A 85 -11.34 -9.58 -18.52
C ASP A 85 -11.34 -8.80 -17.21
N GLU A 86 -11.28 -9.51 -16.10
CA GLU A 86 -11.19 -8.95 -14.76
C GLU A 86 -9.71 -8.77 -14.36
N VAL A 87 -9.33 -7.56 -13.98
CA VAL A 87 -7.93 -7.19 -13.76
C VAL A 87 -7.69 -6.51 -12.41
N ILE A 88 -6.45 -6.66 -11.94
CA ILE A 88 -5.84 -5.89 -10.86
C ILE A 88 -4.69 -5.13 -11.48
N GLY A 89 -4.49 -3.87 -11.07
CA GLY A 89 -3.38 -3.09 -11.59
C GLY A 89 -3.11 -1.81 -10.84
N TYR A 90 -2.27 -1.01 -11.47
CA TYR A 90 -1.90 0.30 -10.97
C TYR A 90 -1.59 1.25 -12.11
N THR A 91 -1.66 2.54 -11.80
CA THR A 91 -1.24 3.62 -12.69
C THR A 91 -0.37 4.63 -11.96
N ASP A 92 0.68 5.08 -12.60
CA ASP A 92 1.52 6.18 -12.11
C ASP A 92 0.96 7.56 -12.49
N ASN A 93 -0.12 7.59 -13.28
CA ASN A 93 -0.75 8.80 -13.80
C ASN A 93 -1.72 9.46 -12.80
N ARG A 94 -1.83 8.97 -11.55
CA ARG A 94 -2.77 9.48 -10.54
C ARG A 94 -4.20 9.53 -11.04
N ALA A 95 -4.69 8.45 -11.61
CA ALA A 95 -5.95 8.45 -12.33
C ALA A 95 -6.94 7.38 -11.89
N SER A 96 -6.57 6.50 -10.93
CA SER A 96 -7.39 5.32 -10.60
C SER A 96 -8.69 5.65 -9.87
N GLN A 97 -8.81 6.83 -9.26
CA GLN A 97 -10.04 7.26 -8.60
C GLN A 97 -11.01 7.90 -9.62
N ALA A 98 -11.42 7.11 -10.61
CA ALA A 98 -12.32 7.47 -11.70
C ALA A 98 -13.12 6.25 -12.16
N GLU A 99 -14.31 6.47 -12.78
CA GLU A 99 -15.16 5.39 -13.30
C GLU A 99 -14.45 4.52 -14.33
N VAL A 100 -13.58 5.13 -15.16
CA VAL A 100 -12.70 4.41 -16.08
C VAL A 100 -11.31 5.05 -16.07
N VAL A 101 -10.29 4.23 -16.31
CA VAL A 101 -8.88 4.65 -16.35
C VAL A 101 -8.15 3.94 -17.48
N VAL A 102 -7.22 4.63 -18.12
CA VAL A 102 -6.28 4.03 -19.06
C VAL A 102 -5.03 3.59 -18.28
N VAL A 103 -4.60 2.36 -18.52
CA VAL A 103 -3.48 1.70 -17.83
C VAL A 103 -2.62 0.99 -18.87
N GLU A 104 -1.31 1.07 -18.74
CA GLU A 104 -0.37 0.29 -19.53
C GLU A 104 -0.59 -1.22 -19.27
N GLU A 105 -0.64 -2.02 -20.32
CA GLU A 105 -0.87 -3.49 -20.26
C GLU A 105 0.08 -4.16 -19.24
N GLN A 106 1.32 -3.76 -19.22
CA GLN A 106 2.36 -4.29 -18.33
C GLN A 106 2.12 -4.06 -16.84
N ASN A 107 1.23 -3.15 -16.48
CA ASN A 107 0.86 -2.82 -15.09
C ASN A 107 -0.39 -3.58 -14.61
N LEU A 108 -0.91 -4.47 -15.44
CA LEU A 108 -2.11 -5.25 -15.16
C LEU A 108 -1.79 -6.74 -14.97
N THR A 109 -2.59 -7.39 -14.14
CA THR A 109 -2.66 -8.85 -14.02
C THR A 109 -4.10 -9.29 -13.90
N ALA A 110 -4.39 -10.54 -14.26
CA ALA A 110 -5.73 -11.10 -14.09
C ALA A 110 -6.11 -11.15 -12.60
N ARG A 111 -7.36 -10.79 -12.28
CA ARG A 111 -7.91 -10.95 -10.94
C ARG A 111 -8.35 -12.42 -10.74
N PRO A 112 -7.81 -13.15 -9.76
CA PRO A 112 -8.34 -14.46 -9.40
C PRO A 112 -9.80 -14.35 -8.91
N ALA A 113 -10.67 -15.23 -9.35
CA ALA A 113 -12.11 -15.20 -9.03
C ALA A 113 -12.42 -15.15 -7.52
N GLY A 114 -11.57 -15.75 -6.69
CA GLY A 114 -11.71 -15.75 -5.22
C GLY A 114 -11.30 -14.46 -4.52
N VAL A 115 -10.73 -13.47 -5.21
CA VAL A 115 -10.27 -12.20 -4.62
C VAL A 115 -11.40 -11.17 -4.75
N PRO A 116 -11.96 -10.63 -3.62
CA PRO A 116 -12.98 -9.57 -3.67
C PRO A 116 -12.44 -8.31 -4.36
N TRP A 117 -13.33 -7.53 -4.98
CA TRP A 117 -12.96 -6.31 -5.71
C TRP A 117 -12.24 -5.29 -4.81
N GLU A 118 -12.73 -5.11 -3.59
CA GLU A 118 -12.17 -4.17 -2.63
C GLU A 118 -10.74 -4.55 -2.22
N VAL A 119 -10.48 -5.85 -2.07
CA VAL A 119 -9.16 -6.39 -1.79
C VAL A 119 -8.24 -6.21 -3.00
N ALA A 120 -8.73 -6.57 -4.18
CA ALA A 120 -8.00 -6.44 -5.45
C ALA A 120 -7.61 -4.98 -5.73
N GLY A 121 -8.57 -4.05 -5.62
CA GLY A 121 -8.36 -2.62 -5.86
C GLY A 121 -7.50 -1.91 -4.81
N ALA A 122 -7.18 -2.58 -3.69
CA ALA A 122 -6.34 -2.02 -2.63
C ALA A 122 -4.93 -2.61 -2.58
N LEU A 123 -4.59 -3.52 -3.49
CA LEU A 123 -3.46 -4.43 -3.31
C LEU A 123 -2.11 -3.82 -3.72
N ASN A 124 -2.04 -3.04 -4.82
CA ASN A 124 -0.73 -2.70 -5.39
C ASN A 124 0.17 -1.91 -4.45
N VAL A 125 -0.22 -0.72 -4.02
CA VAL A 125 0.68 0.15 -3.23
C VAL A 125 1.12 -0.54 -1.94
N VAL A 126 0.20 -1.13 -1.19
CA VAL A 126 0.54 -1.77 0.08
C VAL A 126 1.25 -3.10 -0.11
N GLY A 127 0.89 -3.87 -1.13
CA GLY A 127 1.52 -5.14 -1.46
C GLY A 127 2.94 -4.97 -1.97
N ALA A 128 3.14 -4.07 -2.94
CA ALA A 128 4.45 -3.75 -3.49
C ALA A 128 5.39 -3.20 -2.41
N THR A 129 4.88 -2.28 -1.58
CA THR A 129 5.66 -1.68 -0.49
C THR A 129 6.05 -2.73 0.54
N ALA A 130 5.11 -3.54 1.03
CA ALA A 130 5.41 -4.60 1.99
C ALA A 130 6.38 -5.65 1.43
N TYR A 131 6.20 -6.03 0.16
CA TYR A 131 7.09 -6.98 -0.52
C TYR A 131 8.51 -6.41 -0.66
N ALA A 132 8.66 -5.15 -1.06
CA ALA A 132 9.95 -4.49 -1.16
C ALA A 132 10.64 -4.36 0.19
N ALA A 133 9.93 -3.87 1.22
CA ALA A 133 10.48 -3.68 2.57
C ALA A 133 10.97 -5.01 3.19
N VAL A 134 10.18 -6.08 3.08
CA VAL A 134 10.57 -7.41 3.59
C VAL A 134 11.81 -7.95 2.85
N ARG A 135 11.86 -7.76 1.51
CA ARG A 135 13.04 -8.13 0.72
C ARG A 135 14.26 -7.28 1.07
N ALA A 136 14.06 -5.96 1.28
CA ALA A 136 15.14 -5.02 1.58
C ALA A 136 15.92 -5.43 2.84
N VAL A 137 15.22 -5.81 3.90
CA VAL A 137 15.88 -6.23 5.14
C VAL A 137 16.47 -7.64 5.09
N GLY A 138 16.27 -8.40 4.00
CA GLY A 138 16.95 -9.68 3.72
C GLY A 138 16.69 -10.73 4.79
N LEU A 139 15.41 -10.94 5.20
CA LEU A 139 15.06 -11.91 6.23
C LEU A 139 15.48 -13.34 5.86
N THR A 140 15.98 -14.06 6.85
CA THR A 140 16.27 -15.50 6.80
C THR A 140 15.50 -16.25 7.87
N GLY A 141 15.39 -17.57 7.75
CA GLY A 141 14.75 -18.39 8.76
C GLY A 141 15.45 -18.25 10.12
N GLY A 142 14.66 -17.96 11.16
CA GLY A 142 15.16 -17.75 12.52
C GLY A 142 15.44 -16.29 12.90
N ASP A 143 15.45 -15.35 11.97
CA ASP A 143 15.54 -13.92 12.29
C ASP A 143 14.34 -13.45 13.12
N THR A 144 14.56 -12.48 13.98
CA THR A 144 13.51 -11.71 14.65
C THR A 144 13.39 -10.34 14.02
N VAL A 145 12.19 -10.00 13.50
CA VAL A 145 11.91 -8.71 12.89
C VAL A 145 10.83 -7.96 13.65
N VAL A 146 11.04 -6.67 13.86
CA VAL A 146 10.02 -5.76 14.38
C VAL A 146 9.39 -4.99 13.21
N VAL A 147 8.07 -4.86 13.21
CA VAL A 147 7.32 -4.09 12.22
C VAL A 147 6.51 -3.01 12.95
N SER A 148 6.81 -1.73 12.71
CA SER A 148 5.99 -0.63 13.22
C SER A 148 4.71 -0.49 12.40
N GLY A 149 3.63 0.04 13.00
CA GLY A 149 2.35 0.19 12.31
C GLY A 149 1.80 -1.14 11.77
N ALA A 150 2.05 -2.24 12.48
CA ALA A 150 1.84 -3.62 12.03
C ALA A 150 0.41 -3.99 11.62
N ALA A 151 -0.60 -3.23 12.04
CA ALA A 151 -1.99 -3.42 11.64
C ALA A 151 -2.45 -2.46 10.53
N GLY A 152 -1.61 -1.52 10.10
CA GLY A 152 -1.90 -0.58 9.01
C GLY A 152 -1.91 -1.23 7.63
N GLY A 153 -2.13 -0.46 6.58
CA GLY A 153 -2.21 -0.98 5.22
C GLY A 153 -0.96 -1.77 4.81
N VAL A 154 0.22 -1.18 4.91
CA VAL A 154 1.48 -1.86 4.57
C VAL A 154 1.87 -2.86 5.66
N GLY A 155 1.80 -2.46 6.93
CA GLY A 155 2.23 -3.29 8.06
C GLY A 155 1.50 -4.63 8.12
N SER A 156 0.20 -4.65 7.83
CA SER A 156 -0.60 -5.88 7.85
C SER A 156 -0.12 -6.94 6.84
N LEU A 157 0.39 -6.50 5.70
CA LEU A 157 1.00 -7.41 4.71
C LEU A 157 2.46 -7.73 5.06
N ALA A 158 3.22 -6.74 5.53
CA ALA A 158 4.62 -6.93 5.90
C ALA A 158 4.80 -8.01 6.98
N VAL A 159 3.95 -8.02 8.02
CA VAL A 159 4.03 -9.04 9.08
C VAL A 159 3.75 -10.45 8.54
N GLN A 160 2.77 -10.59 7.65
CA GLN A 160 2.43 -11.88 7.05
C GLN A 160 3.54 -12.37 6.10
N LEU A 161 4.08 -11.48 5.26
CA LEU A 161 5.18 -11.80 4.35
C LEU A 161 6.47 -12.14 5.11
N ALA A 162 6.78 -11.43 6.20
CA ALA A 162 7.92 -11.73 7.06
C ALA A 162 7.77 -13.11 7.74
N ARG A 163 6.56 -13.43 8.23
CA ARG A 163 6.26 -14.79 8.74
C ARG A 163 6.48 -15.86 7.68
N ARG A 164 6.05 -15.63 6.46
CA ARG A 164 6.27 -16.56 5.33
C ARG A 164 7.75 -16.73 4.98
N ALA A 165 8.59 -15.73 5.24
CA ALA A 165 10.05 -15.82 5.10
C ALA A 165 10.71 -16.62 6.24
N GLY A 166 9.94 -17.10 7.24
CA GLY A 166 10.43 -17.91 8.35
C GLY A 166 10.89 -17.10 9.56
N ALA A 167 10.65 -15.79 9.60
CA ALA A 167 11.05 -14.94 10.71
C ALA A 167 10.07 -15.04 11.90
N THR A 168 10.59 -14.80 13.10
CA THR A 168 9.78 -14.42 14.26
C THR A 168 9.40 -12.95 14.12
N VAL A 169 8.11 -12.63 14.10
CA VAL A 169 7.64 -11.27 13.85
C VAL A 169 7.05 -10.65 15.11
N ILE A 170 7.54 -9.48 15.49
CA ILE A 170 6.98 -8.61 16.53
C ILE A 170 6.26 -7.48 15.83
N GLY A 171 4.96 -7.31 16.08
CA GLY A 171 4.13 -6.27 15.48
C GLY A 171 3.77 -5.16 16.46
N LEU A 172 4.20 -3.92 16.19
CA LEU A 172 3.83 -2.78 17.00
C LEU A 172 2.47 -2.25 16.56
N ALA A 173 1.47 -2.38 17.45
CA ALA A 173 0.10 -1.93 17.18
C ALA A 173 -0.63 -1.55 18.48
N SER A 174 -1.78 -0.90 18.34
CA SER A 174 -2.68 -0.67 19.48
C SER A 174 -3.25 -1.99 20.02
N PRO A 175 -3.58 -2.08 21.32
CA PRO A 175 -4.15 -3.30 21.92
C PRO A 175 -5.38 -3.86 21.19
N ALA A 176 -6.19 -3.01 20.57
CA ALA A 176 -7.35 -3.42 19.76
C ALA A 176 -6.98 -4.33 18.55
N ASN A 177 -5.72 -4.30 18.11
CA ASN A 177 -5.23 -5.11 17.00
C ASN A 177 -4.43 -6.34 17.44
N HIS A 178 -4.19 -6.53 18.73
CA HIS A 178 -3.33 -7.61 19.23
C HIS A 178 -3.90 -8.99 18.90
N ALA A 179 -5.21 -9.18 19.03
CA ALA A 179 -5.84 -10.46 18.71
C ALA A 179 -5.70 -10.82 17.22
N TRP A 180 -5.82 -9.83 16.33
CA TRP A 180 -5.63 -10.04 14.90
C TRP A 180 -4.17 -10.42 14.58
N LEU A 181 -3.19 -9.68 15.13
CA LEU A 181 -1.77 -10.00 14.97
C LEU A 181 -1.43 -11.40 15.47
N ALA A 182 -1.89 -11.75 16.67
CA ALA A 182 -1.68 -13.08 17.26
C ALA A 182 -2.29 -14.19 16.38
N GLY A 183 -3.48 -13.97 15.81
CA GLY A 183 -4.12 -14.88 14.86
C GLY A 183 -3.29 -15.14 13.60
N HIS A 184 -2.40 -14.21 13.22
CA HIS A 184 -1.44 -14.34 12.13
C HIS A 184 -0.05 -14.84 12.59
N GLY A 185 0.08 -15.32 13.84
CA GLY A 185 1.34 -15.81 14.39
C GLY A 185 2.37 -14.72 14.67
N VAL A 186 1.94 -13.48 14.81
CA VAL A 186 2.76 -12.30 15.13
C VAL A 186 2.69 -12.03 16.62
N ILE A 187 3.81 -11.72 17.27
CA ILE A 187 3.87 -11.32 18.67
C ILE A 187 3.46 -9.84 18.75
N PRO A 188 2.29 -9.53 19.32
CA PRO A 188 1.83 -8.15 19.38
C PRO A 188 2.50 -7.40 20.54
N VAL A 189 2.96 -6.18 20.28
CA VAL A 189 3.51 -5.28 21.30
C VAL A 189 2.83 -3.92 21.16
N ALA A 190 2.39 -3.33 22.27
CA ALA A 190 1.82 -1.99 22.28
C ALA A 190 2.92 -0.94 22.02
N TYR A 191 2.65 0.03 21.15
CA TYR A 191 3.53 1.18 20.95
C TYR A 191 3.41 2.21 22.08
N GLY A 192 4.19 3.29 22.03
CA GLY A 192 4.24 4.36 23.03
C GLY A 192 5.34 4.16 24.06
N ASP A 193 5.34 4.96 25.13
CA ASP A 193 6.41 5.03 26.12
C ASP A 193 6.81 3.63 26.64
N GLY A 194 8.12 3.36 26.69
CA GLY A 194 8.67 2.06 27.10
C GLY A 194 8.47 0.92 26.09
N VAL A 195 8.28 1.25 24.81
CA VAL A 195 8.13 0.24 23.73
C VAL A 195 9.40 -0.61 23.58
N ASP A 196 10.57 -0.04 23.78
CA ASP A 196 11.87 -0.72 23.75
C ASP A 196 11.96 -1.82 24.82
N ASP A 197 11.55 -1.52 26.06
CA ASP A 197 11.52 -2.51 27.16
C ASP A 197 10.54 -3.65 26.84
N ARG A 198 9.35 -3.32 26.28
CA ARG A 198 8.37 -4.34 25.89
C ARG A 198 8.89 -5.24 24.75
N ILE A 199 9.63 -4.68 23.81
CA ILE A 199 10.29 -5.47 22.75
C ILE A 199 11.34 -6.40 23.37
N ARG A 200 12.21 -5.88 24.26
CA ARG A 200 13.25 -6.68 24.93
C ARG A 200 12.69 -7.79 25.81
N GLN A 201 11.51 -7.59 26.38
CA GLN A 201 10.82 -8.64 27.17
C GLN A 201 10.38 -9.85 26.34
N VAL A 202 10.08 -9.64 25.04
CA VAL A 202 9.56 -10.71 24.16
C VAL A 202 10.61 -11.24 23.19
N ALA A 203 11.74 -10.54 23.04
CA ALA A 203 12.83 -10.94 22.16
C ALA A 203 14.20 -10.67 22.78
N GLY A 204 15.07 -11.69 22.81
CA GLY A 204 16.46 -11.52 23.27
C GLY A 204 17.32 -10.71 22.30
N LYS A 205 16.98 -10.70 21.01
CA LYS A 205 17.65 -9.95 19.93
C LYS A 205 16.66 -9.57 18.85
N VAL A 206 16.86 -8.42 18.25
CA VAL A 206 16.16 -7.97 17.03
C VAL A 206 17.16 -7.96 15.88
N ASP A 207 16.88 -8.70 14.82
CA ASP A 207 17.78 -8.85 13.67
C ASP A 207 17.45 -7.89 12.53
N ALA A 208 16.17 -7.47 12.42
CA ALA A 208 15.72 -6.54 11.39
C ALA A 208 14.55 -5.67 11.88
N PHE A 209 14.36 -4.53 11.22
CA PHE A 209 13.26 -3.62 11.52
C PHE A 209 12.64 -3.08 10.22
N ILE A 210 11.30 -3.11 10.15
CA ILE A 210 10.53 -2.52 9.05
C ILE A 210 9.67 -1.41 9.63
N ASP A 211 9.99 -0.16 9.30
CA ASP A 211 9.24 1.01 9.75
C ASP A 211 8.20 1.42 8.71
N THR A 212 6.92 1.18 9.04
CA THR A 212 5.78 1.60 8.20
C THR A 212 5.00 2.79 8.76
N PHE A 213 5.47 3.39 9.84
CA PHE A 213 4.78 4.48 10.54
C PHE A 213 5.55 5.80 10.53
N GLY A 214 6.86 5.75 10.71
CA GLY A 214 7.71 6.94 10.88
C GLY A 214 7.96 7.28 12.36
N ALA A 215 7.92 8.57 12.72
CA ALA A 215 8.37 9.06 14.03
C ALA A 215 9.81 8.59 14.34
N ASP A 216 10.07 8.15 15.57
CA ASP A 216 11.41 7.78 16.03
C ASP A 216 11.71 6.28 15.90
N TYR A 217 10.98 5.56 15.04
CA TYR A 217 11.15 4.10 14.94
C TYR A 217 12.47 3.66 14.29
N VAL A 218 13.06 4.48 13.42
CA VAL A 218 14.43 4.24 12.93
C VAL A 218 15.44 4.35 14.07
N GLN A 219 15.30 5.39 14.91
CA GLN A 219 16.15 5.56 16.08
C GLN A 219 15.98 4.40 17.07
N LEU A 220 14.73 3.99 17.34
CA LEU A 220 14.44 2.82 18.17
C LEU A 220 15.12 1.56 17.63
N ALA A 221 15.08 1.34 16.33
CA ALA A 221 15.72 0.17 15.72
C ALA A 221 17.24 0.17 15.97
N LEU A 222 17.90 1.31 15.83
CA LEU A 222 19.34 1.47 16.12
C LEU A 222 19.65 1.23 17.60
N GLU A 223 18.81 1.72 18.53
CA GLU A 223 18.95 1.52 19.98
C GLU A 223 18.69 0.05 20.40
N LEU A 224 17.92 -0.68 19.61
CA LEU A 224 17.75 -2.13 19.77
C LEU A 224 18.94 -2.93 19.20
N GLY A 225 19.93 -2.26 18.60
CA GLY A 225 21.13 -2.86 18.04
C GLY A 225 20.94 -3.47 16.64
N VAL A 226 19.89 -3.03 15.93
CA VAL A 226 19.70 -3.50 14.54
C VAL A 226 20.67 -2.80 13.61
N GLU A 227 21.37 -3.57 12.78
CA GLU A 227 22.30 -3.04 11.79
C GLU A 227 21.55 -2.15 10.76
N PRO A 228 22.07 -0.97 10.37
CA PRO A 228 21.39 -0.07 9.44
C PRO A 228 20.97 -0.73 8.12
N SER A 229 21.78 -1.65 7.60
CA SER A 229 21.47 -2.42 6.39
C SER A 229 20.27 -3.38 6.53
N ARG A 230 19.84 -3.63 7.76
CA ARG A 230 18.70 -4.48 8.15
C ARG A 230 17.49 -3.66 8.63
N ILE A 231 17.51 -2.33 8.42
CA ILE A 231 16.40 -1.41 8.71
C ILE A 231 15.86 -0.89 7.38
N ASP A 232 14.55 -0.96 7.18
CA ASP A 232 13.86 -0.33 6.06
C ASP A 232 12.75 0.57 6.57
N THR A 233 12.65 1.79 6.03
CA THR A 233 11.57 2.73 6.34
C THR A 233 10.87 3.20 5.07
N ILE A 234 9.55 3.16 5.08
CA ILE A 234 8.75 3.64 3.95
C ILE A 234 8.28 5.10 4.12
N VAL A 235 8.74 5.78 5.17
CA VAL A 235 8.25 7.11 5.57
C VAL A 235 9.38 8.10 5.84
N ARG A 236 10.47 7.69 6.52
CA ARG A 236 11.60 8.51 6.94
C ARG A 236 12.71 8.46 5.90
N PHE A 237 12.46 9.05 4.72
CA PHE A 237 13.44 9.08 3.61
C PHE A 237 14.72 9.85 3.96
N ASP A 238 14.66 10.78 4.90
CA ASP A 238 15.78 11.51 5.49
C ASP A 238 16.77 10.57 6.22
N ALA A 239 16.27 9.54 6.89
CA ALA A 239 17.06 8.58 7.63
C ALA A 239 18.05 7.77 6.76
N VAL A 240 17.81 7.69 5.44
CA VAL A 240 18.76 7.06 4.50
C VAL A 240 20.10 7.78 4.50
N ALA A 241 20.08 9.10 4.42
CA ALA A 241 21.30 9.92 4.45
C ALA A 241 21.90 10.01 5.85
N GLU A 242 21.08 10.03 6.89
CA GLU A 242 21.49 10.21 8.29
C GLU A 242 22.12 8.95 8.89
N HIS A 243 21.54 7.76 8.57
CA HIS A 243 21.87 6.52 9.27
C HIS A 243 22.26 5.37 8.33
N GLY A 244 22.20 5.55 7.02
CA GLY A 244 22.51 4.48 6.06
C GLY A 244 21.47 3.34 6.01
N VAL A 245 20.27 3.59 6.49
CA VAL A 245 19.16 2.63 6.41
C VAL A 245 18.58 2.56 4.99
N LYS A 246 17.73 1.58 4.73
CA LYS A 246 17.04 1.42 3.44
C LYS A 246 15.70 2.15 3.44
N ALA A 247 15.23 2.50 2.24
CA ALA A 247 13.90 3.07 2.04
C ALA A 247 13.27 2.49 0.75
N GLU A 248 13.13 1.17 0.71
CA GLU A 248 12.51 0.48 -0.41
C GLU A 248 10.99 0.41 -0.22
N GLY A 249 10.25 0.93 -1.19
CA GLY A 249 8.81 1.00 -1.14
C GLY A 249 8.15 0.57 -2.45
N ASN A 250 7.00 1.17 -2.77
CA ASN A 250 6.18 0.81 -3.92
C ASN A 250 6.97 0.76 -5.24
N ALA A 251 7.78 1.77 -5.53
CA ALA A 251 8.54 1.82 -6.79
C ALA A 251 9.56 0.66 -6.94
N ALA A 252 10.08 0.12 -5.84
CA ALA A 252 11.01 -1.00 -5.85
C ALA A 252 10.31 -2.36 -5.95
N GLY A 253 9.01 -2.42 -5.62
CA GLY A 253 8.23 -3.66 -5.56
C GLY A 253 7.18 -3.81 -6.65
N ALA A 254 6.67 -2.72 -7.24
CA ALA A 254 5.53 -2.76 -8.15
C ALA A 254 5.85 -3.50 -9.46
N SER A 255 5.04 -4.49 -9.77
CA SER A 255 5.01 -5.20 -11.06
C SER A 255 3.77 -6.07 -11.16
N ALA A 256 3.31 -6.35 -12.39
CA ALA A 256 2.21 -7.29 -12.61
C ALA A 256 2.50 -8.68 -12.04
N SER A 257 3.73 -9.16 -12.13
CA SER A 257 4.13 -10.47 -11.60
C SER A 257 4.07 -10.52 -10.06
N MET A 258 4.45 -9.44 -9.38
CA MET A 258 4.31 -9.32 -7.93
C MET A 258 2.81 -9.29 -7.55
N LEU A 259 1.99 -8.50 -8.26
CA LEU A 259 0.54 -8.47 -8.04
C LEU A 259 -0.09 -9.85 -8.24
N ALA A 260 0.25 -10.55 -9.32
CA ALA A 260 -0.24 -11.91 -9.57
C ALA A 260 0.12 -12.87 -8.44
N LYS A 261 1.37 -12.80 -7.95
CA LYS A 261 1.84 -13.62 -6.82
C LYS A 261 1.04 -13.34 -5.54
N LEU A 262 0.86 -12.07 -5.17
CA LEU A 262 0.12 -11.71 -3.95
C LEU A 262 -1.37 -12.03 -4.09
N ALA A 263 -1.97 -11.76 -5.26
CA ALA A 263 -3.36 -12.10 -5.53
C ALA A 263 -3.61 -13.61 -5.46
N GLY A 264 -2.67 -14.44 -5.94
CA GLY A 264 -2.70 -15.87 -5.77
C GLY A 264 -2.69 -16.32 -4.32
N LEU A 265 -1.79 -15.73 -3.50
CA LEU A 265 -1.74 -16.01 -2.06
C LEU A 265 -3.05 -15.63 -1.34
N ILE A 266 -3.70 -14.54 -1.78
CA ILE A 266 -5.00 -14.12 -1.22
C ILE A 266 -6.09 -15.11 -1.64
N ALA A 267 -6.14 -15.51 -2.91
CA ALA A 267 -7.10 -16.48 -3.40
C ALA A 267 -7.00 -17.84 -2.69
N ASP A 268 -5.77 -18.23 -2.32
CA ASP A 268 -5.49 -19.47 -1.57
C ASP A 268 -5.71 -19.32 -0.05
N GLY A 269 -6.18 -18.17 0.43
CA GLY A 269 -6.36 -17.89 1.85
C GLY A 269 -5.06 -17.82 2.67
N GLN A 270 -3.92 -17.62 2.01
CA GLN A 270 -2.59 -17.58 2.62
C GLN A 270 -2.08 -16.16 2.92
N LEU A 271 -2.80 -15.15 2.47
CA LEU A 271 -2.54 -13.74 2.72
C LEU A 271 -3.88 -13.00 2.87
N GLU A 272 -4.00 -12.15 3.88
CA GLU A 272 -5.16 -11.32 4.13
C GLU A 272 -4.82 -9.84 3.91
N VAL A 273 -5.69 -9.11 3.22
CA VAL A 273 -5.69 -7.65 3.15
C VAL A 273 -6.91 -7.14 3.89
N PRO A 274 -6.78 -6.66 5.13
CA PRO A 274 -7.93 -6.16 5.87
C PRO A 274 -8.51 -4.91 5.19
N ILE A 275 -9.83 -4.89 5.00
CA ILE A 275 -10.56 -3.71 4.51
C ILE A 275 -11.30 -3.07 5.68
N ALA A 276 -10.88 -1.87 6.05
CA ALA A 276 -11.45 -1.13 7.18
C ALA A 276 -12.79 -0.48 6.85
N ALA A 277 -12.93 0.03 5.63
CA ALA A 277 -14.14 0.67 5.14
C ALA A 277 -14.14 0.79 3.61
N THR A 278 -15.34 0.88 3.05
CA THR A 278 -15.56 1.20 1.64
C THR A 278 -16.43 2.45 1.54
N TYR A 279 -16.18 3.26 0.52
CA TYR A 279 -16.94 4.49 0.25
C TYR A 279 -17.25 4.57 -1.25
N PRO A 280 -18.44 4.98 -1.66
CA PRO A 280 -18.68 5.30 -3.05
C PRO A 280 -17.82 6.49 -3.49
N LEU A 281 -17.47 6.58 -4.78
CA LEU A 281 -16.62 7.64 -5.32
C LEU A 281 -17.04 9.04 -4.88
N GLY A 282 -18.36 9.30 -4.82
CA GLY A 282 -18.92 10.59 -4.38
C GLY A 282 -18.58 10.99 -2.95
N GLN A 283 -18.12 10.05 -2.12
CA GLN A 283 -17.71 10.28 -0.72
C GLN A 283 -16.19 10.28 -0.55
N VAL A 284 -15.44 10.60 -1.59
CA VAL A 284 -13.97 10.59 -1.57
C VAL A 284 -13.39 11.43 -0.43
N GLN A 285 -13.95 12.60 -0.14
CA GLN A 285 -13.48 13.45 0.96
C GLN A 285 -13.68 12.76 2.32
N GLU A 286 -14.81 12.08 2.54
CA GLU A 286 -15.07 11.33 3.78
C GLU A 286 -14.10 10.17 3.94
N ALA A 287 -13.81 9.46 2.84
CA ALA A 287 -12.81 8.39 2.82
C ALA A 287 -11.42 8.91 3.26
N TYR A 288 -10.98 10.05 2.73
CA TYR A 288 -9.70 10.66 3.14
C TYR A 288 -9.74 11.24 4.55
N ARG A 289 -10.87 11.81 5.04
CA ARG A 289 -11.02 12.21 6.44
C ARG A 289 -10.90 11.01 7.37
N ARG A 290 -11.51 9.87 6.99
CA ARG A 290 -11.36 8.62 7.75
C ARG A 290 -9.93 8.12 7.75
N LEU A 291 -9.21 8.21 6.61
CA LEU A 291 -7.78 7.87 6.54
C LEU A 291 -6.95 8.77 7.45
N ALA A 292 -7.17 10.08 7.41
CA ALA A 292 -6.46 11.07 8.22
C ALA A 292 -6.69 10.91 9.74
N SER A 293 -7.85 10.39 10.16
CA SER A 293 -8.13 10.14 11.58
C SER A 293 -7.25 9.03 12.20
N GLY A 294 -6.52 8.26 11.39
CA GLY A 294 -5.63 7.19 11.85
C GLY A 294 -6.36 6.00 12.51
N HIS A 295 -5.59 5.17 13.18
CA HIS A 295 -6.08 3.98 13.92
C HIS A 295 -6.95 3.05 13.06
N ILE A 296 -6.52 2.84 11.80
CA ILE A 296 -7.21 2.00 10.83
C ILE A 296 -6.46 0.67 10.72
N ARG A 297 -7.19 -0.46 10.75
CA ARG A 297 -6.62 -1.74 10.38
C ARG A 297 -6.83 -1.97 8.89
N GLY A 298 -5.71 -2.08 8.14
CA GLY A 298 -5.75 -2.34 6.70
C GLY A 298 -6.08 -1.12 5.85
N LYS A 299 -6.98 -1.27 4.88
CA LYS A 299 -7.21 -0.33 3.79
C LYS A 299 -8.60 0.30 3.79
N ILE A 300 -8.69 1.48 3.22
CA ILE A 300 -9.94 2.13 2.81
C ILE A 300 -9.99 2.10 1.29
N VAL A 301 -11.18 1.87 0.73
CA VAL A 301 -11.37 1.63 -0.70
C VAL A 301 -12.55 2.46 -1.22
N LEU A 302 -12.38 3.06 -2.39
CA LEU A 302 -13.48 3.66 -3.17
C LEU A 302 -14.09 2.60 -4.06
N THR A 303 -15.43 2.58 -4.16
CA THR A 303 -16.23 1.69 -5.01
C THR A 303 -16.99 2.48 -6.06
N PHE A 304 -17.32 1.83 -7.22
CA PHE A 304 -17.86 2.46 -8.42
C PHE A 304 -19.10 1.73 -8.92
#